data_2a3de2cde83c7b6b72fa2dece9bc8c55
#
_entry.id   2a3de2cde83c7b6b72fa2dece9bc8c55
#
_cell.length_a   1.000
_cell.length_b   1.000
_cell.length_c   1.000
_cell.angle_alpha   90.00
_cell.angle_beta   90.00
_cell.angle_gamma   90.00
#
_symmetry.space_group_name_H-M   'P 1'
#
loop_
_entity.id
_entity.type
_entity.pdbx_description
1 polymer ?
#
loop_
_entity_poly.entity_id
_entity_poly.type
_entity_poly.pdbx_seq_one_letter_code
_entity_poly.pdbx_strand_id
1 'polypeptide(L)'
;GDMSNMVAQQFGINQDGDTSFSMAIMPELMSNEPLAAATRDNDNEWNEVITWVWYGMLMAEKLDINSTNYAAADLSDPSLNRLLNYSFNLGTESNPLAPTWMQSVLEHVGNYYEVYYRSFCDNDLHNGETDGCLIDRAGTRNAPYWEGGLQYAPPMR
;
A
#
# COMPACT_ATOMS: atom_id res chain seq x y z
N GLY A 1 -20.71 -6.72 -3.65
CA GLY A 1 -19.85 -5.54 -3.83
C GLY A 1 -18.45 -5.81 -3.30
N ASP A 2 -17.49 -4.97 -3.63
CA ASP A 2 -16.17 -5.03 -3.01
C ASP A 2 -16.21 -4.50 -1.56
N MET A 3 -15.26 -4.93 -0.75
CA MET A 3 -15.23 -4.63 0.68
C MET A 3 -15.12 -3.12 0.94
N SER A 4 -14.27 -2.40 0.21
CA SER A 4 -14.03 -0.98 0.43
C SER A 4 -15.32 -0.14 0.22
N ASN A 5 -16.07 -0.45 -0.84
CA ASN A 5 -17.34 0.23 -1.12
C ASN A 5 -18.40 -0.13 -0.06
N MET A 6 -18.49 -1.40 0.32
CA MET A 6 -19.47 -1.85 1.33
C MET A 6 -19.20 -1.23 2.70
N VAL A 7 -17.94 -1.14 3.11
CA VAL A 7 -17.56 -0.51 4.39
C VAL A 7 -17.85 0.98 4.37
N ALA A 8 -17.57 1.68 3.27
CA ALA A 8 -17.92 3.10 3.14
C ALA A 8 -19.42 3.34 3.20
N GLN A 9 -20.24 2.48 2.57
CA GLN A 9 -21.69 2.55 2.64
C GLN A 9 -22.22 2.22 4.04
N GLN A 10 -21.69 1.19 4.69
CA GLN A 10 -22.05 0.85 6.07
C GLN A 10 -21.79 2.04 7.00
N PHE A 11 -20.63 2.67 6.87
CA PHE A 11 -20.29 3.84 7.64
C PHE A 11 -21.30 4.97 7.42
N GLY A 12 -21.60 5.32 6.16
CA GLY A 12 -22.56 6.37 5.84
C GLY A 12 -23.97 6.10 6.40
N ILE A 13 -24.46 4.87 6.26
CA ILE A 13 -25.79 4.47 6.74
C ILE A 13 -25.84 4.51 8.28
N ASN A 14 -24.82 4.00 8.96
CA ASN A 14 -24.82 3.97 10.42
C ASN A 14 -24.60 5.35 11.06
N GLN A 15 -24.20 6.36 10.26
CA GLN A 15 -23.90 7.72 10.71
C GLN A 15 -25.05 8.70 10.52
N ASP A 16 -26.02 8.44 9.65
CA ASP A 16 -27.04 9.44 9.29
C ASP A 16 -28.08 9.72 10.40
N GLY A 17 -27.95 9.05 11.56
CA GLY A 17 -28.79 9.22 12.74
C GLY A 17 -30.19 8.57 12.63
N ASP A 18 -30.52 7.93 11.53
CA ASP A 18 -31.71 7.09 11.40
C ASP A 18 -31.44 5.73 12.05
N THR A 19 -32.01 5.52 13.23
CA THR A 19 -31.89 4.26 13.98
C THR A 19 -32.91 3.20 13.57
N SER A 20 -33.68 3.43 12.51
CA SER A 20 -34.71 2.47 12.04
C SER A 20 -34.08 1.18 11.49
N PHE A 21 -32.86 1.24 10.96
CA PHE A 21 -32.09 0.08 10.53
C PHE A 21 -30.58 0.36 10.64
N SER A 22 -29.79 -0.70 10.68
CA SER A 22 -28.34 -0.63 10.59
C SER A 22 -27.82 -1.65 9.56
N MET A 23 -26.74 -1.33 8.90
CA MET A 23 -26.08 -2.24 7.95
C MET A 23 -24.98 -3.02 8.65
N ALA A 24 -24.95 -4.34 8.46
CA ALA A 24 -23.86 -5.21 8.87
C ALA A 24 -23.27 -5.96 7.66
N ILE A 25 -21.96 -6.06 7.59
CA ILE A 25 -21.26 -6.83 6.58
C ILE A 25 -21.02 -8.24 7.12
N MET A 26 -21.47 -9.25 6.38
CA MET A 26 -21.27 -10.65 6.77
C MET A 26 -19.81 -11.03 6.63
N PRO A 27 -19.27 -11.91 7.49
CA PRO A 27 -17.87 -12.32 7.44
C PRO A 27 -17.54 -13.26 6.26
N GLU A 28 -18.56 -13.84 5.63
CA GLU A 28 -18.38 -14.78 4.53
C GLU A 28 -17.94 -14.06 3.25
N LEU A 29 -16.83 -14.49 2.67
CA LEU A 29 -16.35 -14.01 1.38
C LEU A 29 -16.92 -14.85 0.25
N MET A 30 -17.77 -14.27 -0.58
CA MET A 30 -18.38 -14.94 -1.74
C MET A 30 -17.46 -14.94 -2.97
N SER A 31 -16.62 -13.91 -3.10
CA SER A 31 -15.61 -13.78 -4.16
C SER A 31 -14.34 -13.16 -3.63
N ASN A 32 -13.26 -13.25 -4.40
CA ASN A 32 -11.98 -12.63 -4.07
C ASN A 32 -11.49 -11.86 -5.29
N GLU A 33 -11.72 -10.57 -5.28
CA GLU A 33 -11.43 -9.64 -6.38
C GLU A 33 -10.42 -8.60 -5.90
N PRO A 34 -9.11 -8.93 -5.86
CA PRO A 34 -8.10 -7.99 -5.41
C PRO A 34 -8.01 -6.81 -6.38
N LEU A 35 -8.07 -5.60 -5.84
CA LEU A 35 -7.82 -4.39 -6.60
C LEU A 35 -6.33 -4.30 -6.95
N ALA A 36 -6.03 -3.81 -8.14
CA ALA A 36 -4.68 -3.67 -8.64
C ALA A 36 -4.54 -2.40 -9.49
N ALA A 37 -3.31 -1.92 -9.62
CA ALA A 37 -3.00 -0.89 -10.60
C ALA A 37 -3.13 -1.46 -12.02
N ALA A 38 -3.63 -0.65 -12.95
CA ALA A 38 -3.71 -0.98 -14.37
C ALA A 38 -2.86 0.00 -15.18
N THR A 39 -2.14 -0.53 -16.16
CA THR A 39 -1.33 0.24 -17.11
C THR A 39 -1.82 0.00 -18.52
N ARG A 40 -1.37 0.83 -19.47
CA ARG A 40 -1.70 0.66 -20.90
C ARG A 40 -1.09 -0.64 -21.42
N ASP A 41 -1.81 -1.32 -22.31
CA ASP A 41 -1.26 -2.45 -23.07
C ASP A 41 -0.07 -2.02 -23.92
N ASN A 42 0.91 -2.90 -24.04
CA ASN A 42 2.16 -2.71 -24.80
C ASN A 42 3.07 -1.58 -24.31
N ASP A 43 2.90 -1.14 -23.06
CA ASP A 43 3.78 -0.20 -22.39
C ASP A 43 4.51 -0.92 -21.25
N ASN A 44 5.39 -1.84 -21.63
CA ASN A 44 6.08 -2.71 -20.68
C ASN A 44 7.00 -1.92 -19.73
N GLU A 45 7.67 -0.89 -20.24
CA GLU A 45 8.59 -0.05 -19.45
C GLU A 45 7.82 0.68 -18.32
N TRP A 46 6.67 1.26 -18.65
CA TRP A 46 5.83 1.89 -17.64
C TRP A 46 5.21 0.88 -16.67
N ASN A 47 4.80 -0.27 -17.18
CA ASN A 47 4.30 -1.35 -16.35
C ASN A 47 5.34 -1.82 -15.33
N GLU A 48 6.59 -1.97 -15.76
CA GLU A 48 7.70 -2.33 -14.85
C GLU A 48 7.92 -1.24 -13.79
N VAL A 49 7.90 0.04 -14.16
CA VAL A 49 8.03 1.14 -13.19
C VAL A 49 6.94 1.06 -12.12
N ILE A 50 5.68 0.94 -12.51
CA ILE A 50 4.55 0.85 -11.55
C ILE A 50 4.68 -0.39 -10.66
N THR A 51 5.06 -1.52 -11.24
CA THR A 51 5.24 -2.78 -10.51
C THR A 51 6.34 -2.66 -9.46
N TRP A 52 7.51 -2.09 -9.84
CA TRP A 52 8.62 -1.95 -8.91
C TRP A 52 8.40 -0.86 -7.86
N VAL A 53 7.64 0.21 -8.18
CA VAL A 53 7.19 1.17 -7.16
C VAL A 53 6.35 0.45 -6.09
N TRP A 54 5.38 -0.35 -6.50
CA TRP A 54 4.56 -1.14 -5.58
C TRP A 54 5.40 -2.10 -4.72
N TYR A 55 6.27 -2.89 -5.36
CA TYR A 55 7.15 -3.80 -4.63
C TYR A 55 8.16 -3.08 -3.74
N GLY A 56 8.67 -1.94 -4.17
CA GLY A 56 9.55 -1.10 -3.37
C GLY A 56 8.89 -0.59 -2.10
N MET A 57 7.64 -0.14 -2.19
CA MET A 57 6.87 0.31 -1.02
C MET A 57 6.61 -0.83 -0.02
N LEU A 58 6.27 -2.04 -0.49
CA LEU A 58 6.11 -3.23 0.36
C LEU A 58 7.44 -3.67 0.98
N MET A 59 8.53 -3.60 0.23
CA MET A 59 9.86 -3.94 0.74
C MET A 59 10.33 -2.93 1.77
N ALA A 60 10.07 -1.64 1.57
CA ALA A 60 10.38 -0.58 2.53
C ALA A 60 9.64 -0.82 3.85
N GLU A 61 8.36 -1.15 3.80
CA GLU A 61 7.59 -1.54 5.00
C GLU A 61 8.23 -2.74 5.72
N LYS A 62 8.60 -3.78 4.98
CA LYS A 62 9.26 -4.97 5.54
C LYS A 62 10.59 -4.67 6.24
N LEU A 63 11.34 -3.70 5.72
CA LEU A 63 12.64 -3.29 6.23
C LEU A 63 12.55 -2.16 7.26
N ASP A 64 11.33 -1.80 7.67
CA ASP A 64 11.04 -0.69 8.60
C ASP A 64 11.58 0.67 8.12
N ILE A 65 11.55 0.88 6.80
CA ILE A 65 11.92 2.14 6.15
C ILE A 65 10.65 2.88 5.72
N ASN A 66 10.59 4.16 6.05
CA ASN A 66 9.43 5.02 5.82
C ASN A 66 9.85 6.43 5.37
N SER A 67 8.87 7.32 5.20
CA SER A 67 9.09 8.70 4.74
C SER A 67 9.98 9.55 5.66
N THR A 68 10.11 9.17 6.94
CA THR A 68 10.84 9.95 7.93
C THR A 68 12.27 9.44 8.19
N ASN A 69 12.56 8.16 7.91
CA ASN A 69 13.84 7.54 8.26
C ASN A 69 14.68 7.07 7.07
N TYR A 70 14.15 7.07 5.83
CA TYR A 70 14.88 6.57 4.65
C TYR A 70 16.24 7.25 4.43
N ALA A 71 16.35 8.55 4.73
CA ALA A 71 17.59 9.32 4.54
C ALA A 71 18.69 8.96 5.56
N ALA A 72 18.33 8.36 6.69
CA ALA A 72 19.23 7.93 7.75
C ALA A 72 19.47 6.40 7.74
N ALA A 73 19.02 5.69 6.68
CA ALA A 73 19.16 4.25 6.58
C ALA A 73 20.63 3.81 6.54
N ASP A 74 20.94 2.70 7.20
CA ASP A 74 22.28 2.12 7.18
C ASP A 74 22.55 1.42 5.84
N LEU A 75 23.22 2.13 4.94
CA LEU A 75 23.56 1.61 3.60
C LEU A 75 24.64 0.53 3.61
N SER A 76 25.22 0.18 4.75
CA SER A 76 26.07 -1.01 4.89
C SER A 76 25.26 -2.31 4.84
N ASP A 77 23.95 -2.25 5.14
CA ASP A 77 23.01 -3.35 4.87
C ASP A 77 22.77 -3.47 3.34
N PRO A 78 23.11 -4.60 2.73
CA PRO A 78 22.93 -4.79 1.29
C PRO A 78 21.46 -4.69 0.83
N SER A 79 20.49 -5.02 1.69
CA SER A 79 19.07 -4.94 1.37
C SER A 79 18.61 -3.50 1.31
N LEU A 80 19.00 -2.69 2.29
CA LEU A 80 18.71 -1.26 2.34
C LEU A 80 19.39 -0.50 1.19
N ASN A 81 20.67 -0.77 0.97
CA ASN A 81 21.40 -0.15 -0.14
C ASN A 81 20.76 -0.47 -1.49
N ARG A 82 20.36 -1.72 -1.70
CA ARG A 82 19.69 -2.12 -2.95
C ARG A 82 18.31 -1.48 -3.10
N LEU A 83 17.52 -1.41 -2.03
CA LEU A 83 16.22 -0.73 -2.05
C LEU A 83 16.37 0.75 -2.43
N LEU A 84 17.35 1.45 -1.85
CA LEU A 84 17.43 2.90 -1.90
C LEU A 84 18.33 3.44 -3.03
N ASN A 85 19.24 2.63 -3.59
CA ASN A 85 20.27 3.09 -4.51
C ASN A 85 20.45 2.23 -5.77
N TYR A 86 19.44 1.44 -6.15
CA TYR A 86 19.56 0.59 -7.33
C TYR A 86 18.47 0.89 -8.36
N SER A 87 18.86 1.13 -9.61
CA SER A 87 17.94 1.57 -10.66
C SER A 87 17.04 0.47 -11.20
N PHE A 88 17.40 -0.80 -11.09
CA PHE A 88 16.76 -1.94 -11.76
C PHE A 88 16.64 -1.77 -13.28
N ASN A 89 17.38 -0.84 -13.88
CA ASN A 89 17.25 -0.42 -15.28
C ASN A 89 15.82 0.01 -15.67
N LEU A 90 15.08 0.58 -14.73
CA LEU A 90 13.72 1.05 -14.95
C LEU A 90 13.70 2.33 -15.79
N GLY A 91 12.59 2.53 -16.49
CA GLY A 91 12.41 3.60 -17.44
C GLY A 91 12.82 3.20 -18.85
N THR A 92 12.92 4.16 -19.76
CA THR A 92 13.34 3.94 -21.12
C THR A 92 14.85 4.16 -21.29
N GLU A 93 15.44 3.67 -22.37
CA GLU A 93 16.84 3.95 -22.71
C GLU A 93 17.15 5.45 -22.79
N SER A 94 16.19 6.22 -23.31
CA SER A 94 16.31 7.68 -23.44
C SER A 94 15.97 8.45 -22.16
N ASN A 95 15.26 7.81 -21.21
CA ASN A 95 14.84 8.42 -19.97
C ASN A 95 14.87 7.38 -18.83
N PRO A 96 16.05 6.91 -18.42
CA PRO A 96 16.18 5.95 -17.33
C PRO A 96 15.84 6.60 -15.99
N LEU A 97 15.25 5.82 -15.08
CA LEU A 97 15.08 6.28 -13.71
C LEU A 97 16.43 6.34 -12.97
N ALA A 98 16.55 7.36 -12.13
CA ALA A 98 17.73 7.50 -11.26
C ALA A 98 17.83 6.29 -10.30
N PRO A 99 19.04 5.86 -9.89
CA PRO A 99 19.19 4.81 -8.89
C PRO A 99 18.49 5.09 -7.55
N THR A 100 18.23 6.37 -7.27
CA THR A 100 17.56 6.85 -6.04
C THR A 100 16.06 7.00 -6.19
N TRP A 101 15.45 6.42 -7.23
CA TRP A 101 14.01 6.55 -7.49
C TRP A 101 13.14 6.15 -6.29
N MET A 102 13.55 5.12 -5.54
CA MET A 102 12.79 4.68 -4.37
C MET A 102 12.88 5.68 -3.20
N GLN A 103 13.99 6.40 -3.07
CA GLN A 103 14.08 7.50 -2.09
C GLN A 103 13.04 8.59 -2.40
N SER A 104 12.86 8.95 -3.68
CA SER A 104 11.82 9.92 -4.09
C SER A 104 10.41 9.39 -3.81
N VAL A 105 10.15 8.10 -3.99
CA VAL A 105 8.86 7.50 -3.62
C VAL A 105 8.63 7.63 -2.12
N LEU A 106 9.62 7.28 -1.29
CA LEU A 106 9.50 7.37 0.16
C LEU A 106 9.33 8.82 0.65
N GLU A 107 10.06 9.75 0.05
CA GLU A 107 9.98 11.18 0.40
C GLU A 107 8.57 11.75 0.15
N HIS A 108 7.97 11.43 -0.99
CA HIS A 108 6.72 12.07 -1.42
C HIS A 108 5.47 11.27 -1.09
N VAL A 109 5.60 9.95 -0.96
CA VAL A 109 4.46 9.03 -0.79
C VAL A 109 4.58 8.20 0.48
N GLY A 110 5.79 7.78 0.85
CA GLY A 110 6.03 6.87 1.96
C GLY A 110 6.03 5.39 1.53
N ASN A 111 6.10 4.50 2.51
CA ASN A 111 5.98 3.06 2.30
C ASN A 111 4.50 2.62 2.19
N TYR A 112 4.26 1.32 1.94
CA TYR A 112 2.89 0.84 1.75
C TYR A 112 2.01 0.97 3.01
N TYR A 113 2.59 0.77 4.21
CA TYR A 113 1.87 0.98 5.46
C TYR A 113 1.38 2.44 5.60
N GLU A 114 2.24 3.41 5.31
CA GLU A 114 1.89 4.84 5.40
C GLU A 114 0.77 5.21 4.42
N VAL A 115 0.82 4.66 3.19
CA VAL A 115 -0.25 4.89 2.20
C VAL A 115 -1.57 4.26 2.67
N TYR A 116 -1.51 3.01 3.14
CA TYR A 116 -2.70 2.31 3.64
C TYR A 116 -3.31 3.05 4.84
N TYR A 117 -2.46 3.45 5.78
CA TYR A 117 -2.90 4.16 6.98
C TYR A 117 -3.62 5.47 6.63
N ARG A 118 -3.04 6.30 5.79
CA ARG A 118 -3.67 7.56 5.34
C ARG A 118 -4.98 7.35 4.59
N SER A 119 -5.11 6.22 3.89
CA SER A 119 -6.29 5.95 3.06
C SER A 119 -7.45 5.35 3.85
N PHE A 120 -7.16 4.55 4.88
CA PHE A 120 -8.17 3.75 5.57
C PHE A 120 -8.23 3.95 7.08
N CYS A 121 -7.25 4.61 7.70
CA CYS A 121 -7.14 4.69 9.15
C CYS A 121 -7.05 6.12 9.69
N ASP A 122 -6.38 7.03 8.98
CA ASP A 122 -6.14 8.40 9.41
C ASP A 122 -7.01 9.37 8.62
N ASN A 123 -8.29 9.40 8.94
CA ASN A 123 -9.17 10.39 8.33
C ASN A 123 -10.41 10.61 9.21
N ASP A 124 -11.08 11.74 8.99
CA ASP A 124 -12.30 12.13 9.69
C ASP A 124 -13.48 11.14 9.50
N LEU A 125 -13.26 10.06 8.74
CA LEU A 125 -14.26 9.00 8.53
C LEU A 125 -14.51 8.18 9.81
N HIS A 126 -13.67 8.31 10.84
CA HIS A 126 -13.78 7.58 12.10
C HIS A 126 -14.52 8.31 13.23
N ASN A 127 -15.22 9.44 12.95
CA ASN A 127 -15.99 10.17 13.96
C ASN A 127 -15.27 10.49 15.28
N GLY A 128 -13.96 10.71 15.23
CA GLY A 128 -13.16 10.97 16.43
C GLY A 128 -12.86 9.72 17.27
N GLU A 129 -13.14 8.51 16.79
CA GLU A 129 -12.56 7.28 17.34
C GLU A 129 -11.14 7.17 16.81
N THR A 130 -10.18 7.38 17.69
CA THR A 130 -8.76 7.64 17.35
C THR A 130 -7.95 6.40 16.97
N ASP A 131 -8.51 5.20 17.03
CA ASP A 131 -7.73 3.95 16.98
C ASP A 131 -8.28 2.88 16.01
N GLY A 132 -9.08 3.23 15.00
CA GLY A 132 -9.65 2.26 14.07
C GLY A 132 -9.36 2.55 12.60
N CYS A 133 -9.33 1.50 11.80
CA CYS A 133 -9.34 1.59 10.34
C CYS A 133 -10.72 1.22 9.82
N LEU A 134 -11.16 1.84 8.73
CA LEU A 134 -12.36 1.39 7.99
C LEU A 134 -12.20 -0.06 7.52
N ILE A 135 -10.99 -0.44 7.14
CA ILE A 135 -10.61 -1.81 6.82
C ILE A 135 -9.30 -2.09 7.52
N ASP A 136 -9.31 -2.96 8.53
CA ASP A 136 -8.10 -3.38 9.22
C ASP A 136 -7.20 -4.23 8.31
N ARG A 137 -5.89 -4.06 8.42
CA ARG A 137 -4.91 -4.94 7.79
C ARG A 137 -4.65 -6.18 8.64
N ALA A 138 -4.51 -6.01 9.94
CA ALA A 138 -4.18 -7.08 10.87
C ALA A 138 -5.22 -8.21 10.81
N GLY A 139 -4.76 -9.44 10.63
CA GLY A 139 -5.63 -10.61 10.53
C GLY A 139 -6.45 -10.72 9.25
N THR A 140 -6.24 -9.85 8.28
CA THR A 140 -6.93 -9.86 6.97
C THR A 140 -5.98 -10.25 5.83
N ARG A 141 -6.52 -10.45 4.63
CA ARG A 141 -5.72 -10.67 3.41
C ARG A 141 -4.89 -9.44 2.98
N ASN A 142 -5.23 -8.25 3.49
CA ASN A 142 -4.48 -7.02 3.25
C ASN A 142 -3.22 -6.90 4.13
N ALA A 143 -3.05 -7.78 5.10
CA ALA A 143 -1.84 -7.86 5.88
C ALA A 143 -0.63 -8.25 5.02
N PRO A 144 0.59 -7.88 5.43
CA PRO A 144 1.79 -8.36 4.79
C PRO A 144 1.95 -9.87 4.95
N TYR A 145 2.68 -10.52 4.04
CA TYR A 145 2.80 -11.98 4.03
C TYR A 145 3.43 -12.56 5.30
N TRP A 146 4.32 -11.81 5.95
CA TRP A 146 4.94 -12.25 7.22
C TRP A 146 3.97 -12.21 8.41
N GLU A 147 2.82 -11.57 8.24
CA GLU A 147 1.70 -11.56 9.19
C GLU A 147 0.53 -12.44 8.73
N GLY A 148 0.74 -13.25 7.68
CA GLY A 148 -0.25 -14.20 7.17
C GLY A 148 -1.19 -13.63 6.10
N GLY A 149 -0.96 -12.41 5.63
CA GLY A 149 -1.70 -11.79 4.52
C GLY A 149 -1.14 -12.11 3.15
N LEU A 150 -1.62 -11.41 2.13
CA LEU A 150 -1.25 -11.60 0.72
C LEU A 150 -0.27 -10.54 0.18
N GLN A 151 0.02 -9.50 0.94
CA GLN A 151 0.90 -8.43 0.48
C GLN A 151 2.36 -8.90 0.48
N TYR A 152 2.89 -9.15 -0.71
CA TYR A 152 4.22 -9.71 -0.94
C TYR A 152 4.98 -8.92 -2.00
N ALA A 153 6.25 -8.69 -1.75
CA ALA A 153 7.20 -8.21 -2.75
C ALA A 153 8.26 -9.30 -3.02
N PRO A 154 8.61 -9.57 -4.27
CA PRO A 154 9.71 -10.44 -4.59
C PRO A 154 11.03 -9.83 -4.09
N PRO A 155 12.06 -10.66 -3.81
CA PRO A 155 13.38 -10.14 -3.44
C PRO A 155 13.94 -9.24 -4.55
N MET A 156 14.36 -8.06 -4.18
CA MET A 156 15.13 -7.16 -5.04
C MET A 156 16.56 -7.73 -5.22
N ARG A 157 16.87 -8.31 -6.38
CA ARG A 157 18.15 -8.96 -6.67
C ARG A 157 18.84 -8.29 -7.84
#